data_c508d768eb42d3e5eb25a16c9be8b20a
#
_entry.id   c508d768eb42d3e5eb25a16c9be8b20a
#
_cell.length_a   1.000
_cell.length_b   1.000
_cell.length_c   1.000
_cell.angle_alpha   90.00
_cell.angle_beta   90.00
_cell.angle_gamma   90.00
#
_symmetry.space_group_name_H-M   'P 1'
#
loop_
_entity.id
_entity.type
_entity.pdbx_description
1 polymer ?
#
loop_
_entity_poly.entity_id
_entity_poly.type
_entity_poly.pdbx_seq_one_letter_code
_entity_poly.pdbx_strand_id
1 'polypeptide(L)'
;MQNIPDIKQGPISVDAIYEIMGAAMNIPSVAKGQPTQFVVLNQIEALSKASEIVPVPPFTMQALAAIVVCGDKDKAQEKDKWMFDCEAASQQILMTAHANGLGSYISAIYPHHDRIEGMTELLDLPGNVVPHSYVSLGYPAHVPGARDAFSNERVHYNGWVRRKSTF
;
A
#
# COMPACT_ATOMS: atom_id res chain seq x y z
N MET A 1 16.67 15.78 26.97
CA MET A 1 15.49 14.89 27.12
C MET A 1 14.32 15.62 26.47
N GLN A 2 14.08 15.37 25.18
CA GLN A 2 12.94 15.97 24.50
C GLN A 2 11.73 15.07 24.76
N ASN A 3 10.68 15.64 25.33
CA ASN A 3 9.41 14.97 25.55
C ASN A 3 8.88 14.47 24.21
N ILE A 4 8.77 13.14 24.08
CA ILE A 4 8.00 12.51 23.01
C ILE A 4 6.56 12.90 23.27
N PRO A 5 5.90 13.66 22.37
CA PRO A 5 4.48 13.95 22.57
C PRO A 5 3.72 12.63 22.60
N ASP A 6 2.77 12.52 23.53
CA ASP A 6 1.86 11.39 23.63
C ASP A 6 1.29 11.08 22.25
N ILE A 7 1.70 9.96 21.69
CA ILE A 7 1.12 9.43 20.47
C ILE A 7 -0.34 9.17 20.83
N LYS A 8 -1.28 9.85 20.18
CA LYS A 8 -2.70 9.54 20.30
C LYS A 8 -2.88 8.09 19.87
N GLN A 9 -2.81 7.17 20.82
CA GLN A 9 -3.08 5.76 20.63
C GLN A 9 -4.58 5.57 20.62
N GLY A 10 -5.20 5.89 19.49
CA GLY A 10 -6.60 5.61 19.23
C GLY A 10 -6.71 4.84 17.92
N PRO A 11 -7.82 4.13 17.70
CA PRO A 11 -8.03 3.48 16.39
C PRO A 11 -8.04 4.53 15.28
N ILE A 12 -7.62 4.13 14.08
CA ILE A 12 -7.78 4.99 12.90
C ILE A 12 -9.27 5.23 12.70
N SER A 13 -9.66 6.47 12.42
CA SER A 13 -11.06 6.80 12.23
C SER A 13 -11.63 6.07 11.01
N VAL A 14 -12.90 5.69 11.09
CA VAL A 14 -13.61 5.05 9.98
C VAL A 14 -13.64 5.98 8.77
N ASP A 15 -13.80 7.27 8.95
CA ASP A 15 -13.82 8.27 7.88
C ASP A 15 -12.47 8.30 7.13
N ALA A 16 -11.34 8.24 7.84
CA ALA A 16 -10.03 8.17 7.22
C ALA A 16 -9.85 6.89 6.38
N ILE A 17 -10.33 5.74 6.87
CA ILE A 17 -10.31 4.49 6.11
C ILE A 17 -11.18 4.61 4.85
N TYR A 18 -12.39 5.18 4.96
CA TYR A 18 -13.26 5.38 3.80
C TYR A 18 -12.63 6.32 2.77
N GLU A 19 -11.98 7.39 3.19
CA GLU A 19 -11.29 8.32 2.29
C GLU A 19 -10.14 7.63 1.56
N ILE A 20 -9.31 6.88 2.28
CA ILE A 20 -8.20 6.10 1.72
C ILE A 20 -8.71 5.08 0.70
N MET A 21 -9.76 4.34 1.05
CA MET A 21 -10.35 3.33 0.18
C MET A 21 -11.01 3.95 -1.05
N GLY A 22 -11.75 5.06 -0.88
CA GLY A 22 -12.37 5.80 -1.97
C GLY A 22 -11.33 6.31 -2.99
N ALA A 23 -10.21 6.85 -2.51
CA ALA A 23 -9.12 7.28 -3.36
C ALA A 23 -8.48 6.11 -4.13
N ALA A 24 -8.25 4.98 -3.45
CA ALA A 24 -7.67 3.79 -4.07
C ALA A 24 -8.60 3.16 -5.13
N MET A 25 -9.91 3.23 -4.94
CA MET A 25 -10.90 2.73 -5.91
C MET A 25 -11.07 3.65 -7.12
N ASN A 26 -10.67 4.91 -7.02
CA ASN A 26 -10.89 5.93 -8.05
C ASN A 26 -9.72 6.03 -9.05
N ILE A 27 -8.79 5.11 -9.03
CA ILE A 27 -7.67 5.05 -9.98
C ILE A 27 -8.15 4.57 -11.36
N PRO A 28 -7.53 5.05 -12.46
CA PRO A 28 -7.75 4.47 -13.78
C PRO A 28 -7.29 3.01 -13.84
N SER A 29 -8.11 2.13 -14.42
CA SER A 29 -7.79 0.70 -14.55
C SER A 29 -7.09 0.40 -15.87
N VAL A 30 -5.84 -0.04 -15.81
CA VAL A 30 -5.04 -0.52 -16.94
C VAL A 30 -5.55 -1.88 -17.43
N ALA A 31 -5.92 -2.74 -16.48
CA ALA A 31 -6.45 -4.08 -16.79
C ALA A 31 -7.89 -4.05 -17.32
N LYS A 32 -8.55 -2.92 -17.26
CA LYS A 32 -9.99 -2.74 -17.54
C LYS A 32 -10.85 -3.69 -16.70
N GLY A 33 -11.96 -3.21 -16.15
CA GLY A 33 -12.85 -4.03 -15.32
C GLY A 33 -12.64 -3.87 -13.81
N GLN A 34 -11.74 -2.99 -13.37
CA GLN A 34 -11.47 -2.68 -11.96
C GLN A 34 -11.23 -3.95 -11.12
N PRO A 35 -10.16 -4.70 -11.40
CA PRO A 35 -9.89 -5.97 -10.73
C PRO A 35 -9.43 -5.83 -9.29
N THR A 36 -9.08 -4.62 -8.82
CA THR A 36 -8.59 -4.39 -7.47
C THR A 36 -9.66 -4.70 -6.43
N GLN A 37 -9.29 -5.49 -5.43
CA GLN A 37 -10.07 -5.81 -4.25
C GLN A 37 -9.25 -5.47 -3.01
N PHE A 38 -9.91 -5.25 -1.89
CA PHE A 38 -9.24 -4.81 -0.68
C PHE A 38 -9.75 -5.57 0.53
N VAL A 39 -8.83 -6.01 1.39
CA VAL A 39 -9.17 -6.57 2.70
C VAL A 39 -8.58 -5.66 3.76
N VAL A 40 -9.42 -5.08 4.60
CA VAL A 40 -9.00 -4.23 5.71
C VAL A 40 -8.85 -5.07 6.97
N LEU A 41 -7.67 -5.02 7.58
CA LEU A 41 -7.37 -5.67 8.86
C LEU A 41 -7.28 -4.59 9.95
N ASN A 42 -8.07 -4.75 11.00
CA ASN A 42 -8.09 -3.85 12.16
C ASN A 42 -8.14 -4.60 13.50
N GLN A 43 -8.08 -5.93 13.46
CA GLN A 43 -8.00 -6.77 14.65
C GLN A 43 -6.55 -7.15 14.91
N ILE A 44 -6.10 -7.00 16.15
CA ILE A 44 -4.70 -7.24 16.57
C ILE A 44 -4.23 -8.64 16.16
N GLU A 45 -5.07 -9.66 16.32
CA GLU A 45 -4.73 -11.02 15.97
C GLU A 45 -4.50 -11.19 14.46
N ALA A 46 -5.35 -10.61 13.62
CA ALA A 46 -5.20 -10.63 12.16
C ALA A 46 -3.95 -9.87 11.71
N LEU A 47 -3.68 -8.70 12.29
CA LEU A 47 -2.47 -7.90 12.02
C LEU A 47 -1.21 -8.66 12.40
N SER A 48 -1.20 -9.32 13.58
CA SER A 48 -0.06 -10.12 14.04
C SER A 48 0.24 -11.26 13.08
N LYS A 49 -0.76 -12.06 12.73
CA LYS A 49 -0.61 -13.19 11.79
C LYS A 49 -0.14 -12.73 10.41
N ALA A 50 -0.69 -11.62 9.89
CA ALA A 50 -0.27 -11.07 8.61
C ALA A 50 1.20 -10.61 8.64
N SER A 51 1.65 -10.02 9.75
CA SER A 51 3.04 -9.56 9.92
C SER A 51 4.07 -10.69 10.01
N GLU A 52 3.64 -11.92 10.28
CA GLU A 52 4.49 -13.12 10.23
C GLU A 52 4.70 -13.62 8.80
N ILE A 53 3.73 -13.34 7.91
CA ILE A 53 3.77 -13.75 6.50
C ILE A 53 4.62 -12.80 5.65
N VAL A 54 4.49 -11.50 5.89
CA VAL A 54 5.20 -10.47 5.12
C VAL A 54 6.32 -9.82 5.93
N PRO A 55 7.46 -9.49 5.32
CA PRO A 55 8.54 -8.82 6.02
C PRO A 55 8.12 -7.37 6.34
N VAL A 56 7.86 -7.11 7.58
CA VAL A 56 7.55 -5.77 8.09
C VAL A 56 8.65 -5.30 9.04
N PRO A 57 9.10 -4.05 8.94
CA PRO A 57 10.03 -3.49 9.90
C PRO A 57 9.45 -3.45 11.31
N PRO A 58 10.27 -3.53 12.38
CA PRO A 58 9.79 -3.54 13.77
C PRO A 58 8.90 -2.34 14.13
N PHE A 59 9.12 -1.17 13.53
CA PHE A 59 8.29 0.01 13.78
C PHE A 59 6.87 -0.11 13.22
N THR A 60 6.61 -1.03 12.29
CA THR A 60 5.26 -1.30 11.76
C THR A 60 4.49 -2.33 12.59
N MET A 61 5.13 -2.98 13.56
CA MET A 61 4.46 -3.92 14.47
C MET A 61 3.41 -3.23 15.36
N GLN A 62 3.44 -1.89 15.44
CA GLN A 62 2.43 -1.08 16.11
C GLN A 62 1.36 -0.55 15.15
N ALA A 63 1.24 -1.16 13.97
CA ALA A 63 0.18 -0.79 13.02
C ALA A 63 -1.20 -0.98 13.65
N LEU A 64 -2.06 0.03 13.47
CA LEU A 64 -3.43 0.03 13.97
C LEU A 64 -4.42 -0.57 12.98
N ALA A 65 -4.03 -0.59 11.71
CA ALA A 65 -4.76 -1.21 10.63
C ALA A 65 -3.79 -1.62 9.52
N ALA A 66 -4.25 -2.48 8.63
CA ALA A 66 -3.58 -2.76 7.38
C ALA A 66 -4.59 -2.97 6.25
N ILE A 67 -4.17 -2.71 5.03
CA ILE A 67 -4.96 -2.97 3.83
C ILE A 67 -4.18 -3.96 2.97
N VAL A 68 -4.78 -5.11 2.69
CA VAL A 68 -4.27 -6.06 1.71
C VAL A 68 -4.92 -5.74 0.38
N VAL A 69 -4.12 -5.30 -0.58
CA VAL A 69 -4.57 -5.05 -1.95
C VAL A 69 -4.48 -6.35 -2.72
N CYS A 70 -5.56 -6.73 -3.36
CA CYS A 70 -5.68 -7.98 -4.11
C CYS A 70 -6.14 -7.70 -5.53
N GLY A 71 -5.79 -8.61 -6.45
CA GLY A 71 -6.28 -8.61 -7.82
C GLY A 71 -7.25 -9.77 -8.07
N ASP A 72 -8.46 -9.46 -8.51
CA ASP A 72 -9.44 -10.42 -8.99
C ASP A 72 -9.19 -10.68 -10.48
N LYS A 73 -8.60 -11.82 -10.79
CA LYS A 73 -8.25 -12.21 -12.16
C LYS A 73 -9.47 -12.39 -13.07
N ASP A 74 -10.63 -12.69 -12.51
CA ASP A 74 -11.85 -12.86 -13.31
C ASP A 74 -12.42 -11.53 -13.77
N LYS A 75 -12.25 -10.47 -12.97
CA LYS A 75 -12.66 -9.11 -13.34
C LYS A 75 -11.72 -8.44 -14.34
N ALA A 76 -10.44 -8.78 -14.35
CA ALA A 76 -9.49 -8.20 -15.29
C ALA A 76 -9.84 -8.61 -16.73
N GLN A 77 -10.16 -7.65 -17.59
CA GLN A 77 -10.34 -7.91 -19.02
C GLN A 77 -9.01 -8.18 -19.72
N GLU A 78 -7.98 -7.42 -19.35
CA GLU A 78 -6.60 -7.68 -19.76
C GLU A 78 -5.90 -8.48 -18.65
N LYS A 79 -5.90 -9.80 -18.80
CA LYS A 79 -5.55 -10.77 -17.74
C LYS A 79 -4.17 -10.59 -17.14
N ASP A 80 -3.19 -10.11 -17.90
CA ASP A 80 -1.80 -9.97 -17.47
C ASP A 80 -1.50 -8.58 -16.88
N LYS A 81 -2.53 -7.72 -16.70
CA LYS A 81 -2.34 -6.34 -16.27
C LYS A 81 -2.93 -5.99 -14.90
N TRP A 82 -3.61 -6.92 -14.25
CA TRP A 82 -4.22 -6.67 -12.95
C TRP A 82 -3.25 -6.17 -11.87
N MET A 83 -1.98 -6.61 -11.94
CA MET A 83 -0.97 -6.19 -10.98
C MET A 83 -0.63 -4.70 -11.07
N PHE A 84 -0.74 -4.10 -12.26
CA PHE A 84 -0.51 -2.65 -12.41
C PHE A 84 -1.58 -1.83 -11.69
N ASP A 85 -2.84 -2.29 -11.73
CA ASP A 85 -3.93 -1.64 -11.02
C ASP A 85 -3.75 -1.79 -9.50
N CYS A 86 -3.30 -2.96 -9.03
CA CYS A 86 -2.97 -3.18 -7.62
C CYS A 86 -1.83 -2.28 -7.14
N GLU A 87 -0.78 -2.10 -7.95
CA GLU A 87 0.34 -1.23 -7.61
C GLU A 87 -0.09 0.24 -7.54
N ALA A 88 -0.87 0.70 -8.52
CA ALA A 88 -1.41 2.05 -8.53
C ALA A 88 -2.33 2.32 -7.32
N ALA A 89 -3.19 1.36 -6.97
CA ALA A 89 -4.05 1.44 -5.79
C ALA A 89 -3.24 1.50 -4.50
N SER A 90 -2.19 0.68 -4.40
CA SER A 90 -1.29 0.66 -3.23
C SER A 90 -0.60 2.00 -3.04
N GLN A 91 -0.09 2.59 -4.12
CA GLN A 91 0.54 3.92 -4.06
C GLN A 91 -0.47 5.00 -3.66
N GLN A 92 -1.71 4.92 -4.15
CA GLN A 92 -2.76 5.87 -3.78
C GLN A 92 -3.13 5.76 -2.29
N ILE A 93 -3.15 4.53 -1.74
CA ILE A 93 -3.33 4.32 -0.29
C ILE A 93 -2.24 5.04 0.50
N LEU A 94 -0.95 4.88 0.13
CA LEU A 94 0.16 5.54 0.81
C LEU A 94 0.02 7.06 0.79
N MET A 95 -0.30 7.63 -0.35
CA MET A 95 -0.44 9.09 -0.51
C MET A 95 -1.62 9.64 0.29
N THR A 96 -2.77 8.97 0.25
CA THR A 96 -3.97 9.42 0.97
C THR A 96 -3.81 9.22 2.48
N ALA A 97 -3.17 8.15 2.93
CA ALA A 97 -2.82 7.96 4.33
C ALA A 97 -1.94 9.10 4.84
N HIS A 98 -0.91 9.47 4.10
CA HIS A 98 -0.05 10.60 4.43
C HIS A 98 -0.83 11.93 4.51
N ALA A 99 -1.73 12.20 3.57
CA ALA A 99 -2.60 13.38 3.58
C ALA A 99 -3.52 13.43 4.80
N ASN A 100 -3.89 12.27 5.35
CA ASN A 100 -4.66 12.12 6.59
C ASN A 100 -3.80 12.10 7.87
N GLY A 101 -2.50 12.42 7.77
CA GLY A 101 -1.59 12.44 8.92
C GLY A 101 -1.20 11.05 9.44
N LEU A 102 -1.44 10.00 8.66
CA LEU A 102 -1.05 8.63 8.99
C LEU A 102 0.32 8.30 8.41
N GLY A 103 1.08 7.49 9.15
CA GLY A 103 2.22 6.77 8.64
C GLY A 103 1.75 5.50 7.92
N SER A 104 2.44 5.14 6.86
CA SER A 104 2.15 3.92 6.11
C SER A 104 3.43 3.23 5.65
N TYR A 105 3.38 1.90 5.52
CA TYR A 105 4.48 1.12 4.98
C TYR A 105 3.92 0.01 4.09
N ILE A 106 4.51 -0.16 2.91
CA ILE A 106 4.12 -1.19 1.95
C ILE A 106 5.10 -2.36 1.96
N SER A 107 4.57 -3.57 2.02
CA SER A 107 5.31 -4.83 1.83
C SER A 107 4.75 -5.59 0.64
N ALA A 108 5.62 -6.09 -0.22
CA ALA A 108 5.21 -6.89 -1.36
C ALA A 108 4.78 -8.30 -0.92
N ILE A 109 3.62 -8.74 -1.39
CA ILE A 109 3.18 -10.14 -1.33
C ILE A 109 3.50 -10.80 -2.66
N TYR A 110 2.93 -10.28 -3.76
CA TYR A 110 3.22 -10.72 -5.11
C TYR A 110 4.61 -10.24 -5.55
N PRO A 111 5.43 -11.03 -6.24
CA PRO A 111 5.19 -12.38 -6.75
C PRO A 111 5.73 -13.52 -5.86
N HIS A 112 5.86 -13.33 -4.56
CA HIS A 112 6.44 -14.32 -3.64
C HIS A 112 5.44 -15.42 -3.30
N HIS A 113 5.68 -16.65 -3.74
CA HIS A 113 4.75 -17.77 -3.60
C HIS A 113 4.37 -18.06 -2.16
N ASP A 114 5.34 -18.10 -1.26
CA ASP A 114 5.15 -18.33 0.18
C ASP A 114 4.21 -17.30 0.83
N ARG A 115 4.38 -16.03 0.46
CA ARG A 115 3.54 -14.94 0.96
C ARG A 115 2.14 -14.97 0.36
N ILE A 116 2.02 -15.27 -0.94
CA ILE A 116 0.72 -15.40 -1.60
C ILE A 116 -0.07 -16.53 -0.95
N GLU A 117 0.55 -17.70 -0.76
CA GLU A 117 -0.08 -18.87 -0.15
C GLU A 117 -0.50 -18.57 1.29
N GLY A 118 0.41 -18.08 2.12
CA GLY A 118 0.12 -17.75 3.51
C GLY A 118 -0.96 -16.68 3.67
N MET A 119 -0.96 -15.63 2.85
CA MET A 119 -1.98 -14.58 2.92
C MET A 119 -3.32 -15.06 2.37
N THR A 120 -3.33 -15.89 1.33
CA THR A 120 -4.54 -16.51 0.78
C THR A 120 -5.22 -17.38 1.83
N GLU A 121 -4.47 -18.20 2.55
CA GLU A 121 -4.97 -19.03 3.63
C GLU A 121 -5.47 -18.19 4.82
N LEU A 122 -4.67 -17.21 5.27
CA LEU A 122 -5.05 -16.34 6.39
C LEU A 122 -6.36 -15.60 6.16
N LEU A 123 -6.61 -15.14 4.92
CA LEU A 123 -7.77 -14.31 4.58
C LEU A 123 -8.89 -15.08 3.90
N ASP A 124 -8.75 -16.39 3.73
CA ASP A 124 -9.71 -17.24 3.03
C ASP A 124 -10.08 -16.67 1.64
N LEU A 125 -9.05 -16.28 0.87
CA LEU A 125 -9.27 -15.70 -0.45
C LEU A 125 -9.73 -16.75 -1.46
N PRO A 126 -10.70 -16.40 -2.34
CA PRO A 126 -11.10 -17.31 -3.40
C PRO A 126 -9.98 -17.49 -4.45
N GLY A 127 -9.98 -18.61 -5.17
CA GLY A 127 -8.90 -19.01 -6.06
C GLY A 127 -8.62 -18.06 -7.25
N ASN A 128 -9.55 -17.17 -7.58
CA ASN A 128 -9.39 -16.14 -8.59
C ASN A 128 -8.82 -14.82 -8.04
N VAL A 129 -8.68 -14.69 -6.71
CA VAL A 129 -8.17 -13.47 -6.06
C VAL A 129 -6.74 -13.70 -5.57
N VAL A 130 -5.83 -12.85 -6.02
CA VAL A 130 -4.40 -12.93 -5.68
C VAL A 130 -4.02 -11.74 -4.81
N PRO A 131 -3.49 -11.96 -3.58
CA PRO A 131 -2.99 -10.88 -2.75
C PRO A 131 -1.70 -10.30 -3.37
N HIS A 132 -1.67 -8.97 -3.51
CA HIS A 132 -0.59 -8.24 -4.19
C HIS A 132 0.35 -7.54 -3.21
N SER A 133 -0.20 -6.74 -2.32
CA SER A 133 0.57 -5.95 -1.37
C SER A 133 -0.14 -5.83 -0.02
N TYR A 134 0.67 -5.66 1.01
CA TYR A 134 0.23 -5.38 2.39
C TYR A 134 0.65 -3.97 2.76
N VAL A 135 -0.30 -3.12 3.07
CA VAL A 135 -0.06 -1.73 3.48
C VAL A 135 -0.46 -1.56 4.94
N SER A 136 0.53 -1.44 5.83
CA SER A 136 0.30 -1.14 7.24
C SER A 136 0.06 0.35 7.45
N LEU A 137 -0.84 0.70 8.36
CA LEU A 137 -1.26 2.06 8.70
C LEU A 137 -1.16 2.29 10.20
N GLY A 138 -0.69 3.47 10.60
CA GLY A 138 -0.60 3.86 12.00
C GLY A 138 -0.28 5.33 12.15
N TYR A 139 -0.24 5.84 13.38
CA TYR A 139 0.22 7.20 13.63
C TYR A 139 1.74 7.24 13.67
N PRO A 140 2.40 8.12 12.90
CA PRO A 140 3.86 8.19 12.88
C PRO A 140 4.39 8.78 14.18
N ALA A 141 5.39 8.14 14.76
CA ALA A 141 6.11 8.69 15.93
C ALA A 141 6.90 9.95 15.57
N HIS A 142 7.34 10.05 14.32
CA HIS A 142 8.03 11.22 13.76
C HIS A 142 7.53 11.44 12.33
N VAL A 143 7.28 12.69 12.00
CA VAL A 143 7.02 13.07 10.59
C VAL A 143 8.39 13.21 9.91
N PRO A 144 8.73 12.35 8.95
CA PRO A 144 9.98 12.47 8.21
C PRO A 144 10.03 13.83 7.53
N GLY A 145 11.18 14.50 7.57
CA GLY A 145 11.39 15.71 6.79
C GLY A 145 11.24 15.44 5.29
N ALA A 146 10.92 16.49 4.52
CA ALA A 146 10.83 16.39 3.06
C ALA A 146 12.16 15.84 2.51
N ARG A 147 12.06 14.74 1.74
CA ARG A 147 13.21 14.13 1.08
C ARG A 147 13.32 14.73 -0.33
N ASP A 148 14.39 15.45 -0.59
CA ASP A 148 14.72 15.82 -1.96
C ASP A 148 15.30 14.58 -2.66
N ALA A 149 14.47 13.95 -3.45
CA ALA A 149 14.83 12.75 -4.22
C ALA A 149 14.99 13.06 -5.72
N PHE A 150 14.88 14.34 -6.10
CA PHE A 150 15.02 14.73 -7.49
C PHE A 150 16.48 14.55 -7.97
N SER A 151 16.63 13.89 -9.12
CA SER A 151 17.94 13.70 -9.76
C SER A 151 17.83 14.01 -11.25
N ASN A 152 18.56 15.03 -11.70
CA ASN A 152 18.66 15.39 -13.11
C ASN A 152 19.18 14.23 -13.99
N GLU A 153 19.96 13.31 -13.42
CA GLU A 153 20.51 12.17 -14.14
C GLU A 153 19.46 11.15 -14.56
N ARG A 154 18.29 11.19 -13.92
CA ARG A 154 17.15 10.29 -14.17
C ARG A 154 16.12 10.88 -15.12
N VAL A 155 16.33 12.13 -15.59
CA VAL A 155 15.40 12.83 -16.47
C VAL A 155 16.06 13.05 -17.83
N HIS A 156 15.40 12.57 -18.88
CA HIS A 156 15.86 12.70 -20.25
C HIS A 156 14.79 13.39 -21.09
N TYR A 157 15.20 14.29 -21.96
CA TYR A 157 14.28 15.08 -22.79
C TYR A 157 14.40 14.67 -24.26
N ASN A 158 13.29 14.34 -24.90
CA ASN A 158 13.18 14.00 -26.32
C ASN A 158 14.03 12.79 -26.78
N GLY A 159 14.52 11.97 -25.83
CA GLY A 159 15.31 10.77 -26.09
C GLY A 159 16.20 10.44 -24.89
N TRP A 160 16.89 9.30 -24.92
CA TRP A 160 17.81 8.83 -23.87
C TRP A 160 19.15 9.57 -23.97
N VAL A 161 19.12 10.90 -23.87
CA VAL A 161 20.32 11.75 -23.91
C VAL A 161 20.30 12.68 -22.72
N ARG A 162 21.45 12.80 -22.04
CA ARG A 162 21.63 13.81 -20.99
C ARG A 162 21.73 15.19 -21.65
N ARG A 163 20.64 15.90 -21.74
CA ARG A 163 20.63 17.31 -22.14
C ARG A 163 20.45 18.17 -20.90
N LYS A 164 21.23 19.25 -20.79
CA LYS A 164 20.98 20.27 -19.77
C LYS A 164 19.55 20.79 -19.95
N SER A 165 18.82 20.84 -18.83
CA SER A 165 17.49 21.47 -18.80
C SER A 165 17.59 22.88 -19.37
N THR A 166 16.70 23.20 -20.30
CA THR A 166 16.53 24.54 -20.88
C THR A 166 15.29 25.25 -20.30
N PHE A 167 14.79 24.78 -19.15
CA PHE A 167 13.70 25.42 -18.41
C PHE A 167 14.25 26.35 -17.35
#